data_c8f5f5db1f384774b8fbdd42df6129d0
#
_entry.id   c8f5f5db1f384774b8fbdd42df6129d0
#
_cell.length_a   1.000
_cell.length_b   1.000
_cell.length_c   1.000
_cell.angle_alpha   90.00
_cell.angle_beta   90.00
_cell.angle_gamma   90.00
#
_symmetry.space_group_name_H-M   'P 1'
#
loop_
_entity.id
_entity.type
_entity.pdbx_description
1 polymer ?
#
loop_
_entity_poly.entity_id
_entity_poly.type
_entity_poly.pdbx_seq_one_letter_code
_entity_poly.pdbx_strand_id
1 'polypeptide(L)'
;NDNNKILIVLDVNDSNFGYETSAVFRDTSAWYNVVLIIDTTQGTDTNRVKLYVNGVLQAIATKYAGGHVSQNFSTYVMDGAEDEIGRFAYNDSTPFDGYMSEVITTIGQNNTIDEFGELKNGVWIPINYAGSFGTNGFRLKFDQVGVGTASTSTIGADTSGNTNHWTSSGIVASDC
;
A
#
# COMPACT_ATOMS: atom_id res chain seq x y z
N ASN A 1 -12.59 9.77 3.80
CA ASN A 1 -12.35 11.00 3.06
C ASN A 1 -13.50 11.20 2.07
N ASP A 2 -14.40 12.14 2.33
CA ASP A 2 -15.65 12.35 1.56
C ASP A 2 -15.42 12.90 0.13
N ASN A 3 -14.16 13.09 -0.28
CA ASN A 3 -13.81 13.76 -1.52
C ASN A 3 -13.40 12.82 -2.67
N ASN A 4 -13.52 11.51 -2.51
CA ASN A 4 -13.06 10.50 -3.49
C ASN A 4 -11.60 10.66 -3.93
N LYS A 5 -10.74 11.13 -3.05
CA LYS A 5 -9.30 11.28 -3.24
C LYS A 5 -8.54 10.22 -2.45
N ILE A 6 -7.34 9.87 -2.90
CA ILE A 6 -6.45 9.03 -2.12
C ILE A 6 -5.72 9.92 -1.11
N LEU A 7 -5.81 9.54 0.14
CA LEU A 7 -5.10 10.14 1.26
C LEU A 7 -4.02 9.18 1.74
N ILE A 8 -2.79 9.66 1.81
CA ILE A 8 -1.65 8.97 2.42
C ILE A 8 -1.39 9.66 3.75
N VAL A 9 -1.35 8.91 4.82
CA VAL A 9 -1.00 9.40 6.15
C VAL A 9 0.25 8.68 6.61
N LEU A 10 1.31 9.44 6.85
CA LEU A 10 2.53 8.97 7.46
C LEU A 10 2.58 9.62 8.85
N ASP A 11 1.87 9.01 9.79
CA ASP A 11 1.82 9.52 11.15
C ASP A 11 2.85 8.78 12.00
N VAL A 12 3.75 9.57 12.58
CA VAL A 12 4.77 9.05 13.46
C VAL A 12 5.03 10.07 14.55
N ASN A 13 4.77 9.70 15.78
CA ASN A 13 5.05 10.53 16.96
C ASN A 13 4.49 11.95 16.82
N ASP A 14 3.20 12.08 16.48
CA ASP A 14 2.48 13.36 16.33
C ASP A 14 2.99 14.28 15.19
N SER A 15 3.82 13.79 14.29
CA SER A 15 4.37 14.60 13.19
C SER A 15 3.37 14.89 12.06
N ASN A 16 2.26 14.18 11.98
CA ASN A 16 1.11 14.43 11.09
C ASN A 16 1.50 14.75 9.64
N PHE A 17 2.32 13.92 9.03
CA PHE A 17 2.57 14.02 7.59
C PHE A 17 1.42 13.39 6.82
N GLY A 18 0.82 14.13 5.92
CA GLY A 18 -0.24 13.63 5.06
C GLY A 18 -0.17 14.22 3.68
N TYR A 19 -0.57 13.42 2.70
CA TYR A 19 -0.62 13.80 1.29
C TYR A 19 -1.97 13.42 0.71
N GLU A 20 -2.54 14.29 -0.10
CA GLU A 20 -3.81 14.06 -0.77
C GLU A 20 -3.66 14.26 -2.28
N THR A 21 -4.25 13.39 -3.08
CA THR A 21 -4.23 13.53 -4.54
C THR A 21 -5.05 14.73 -4.99
N SER A 22 -4.62 15.39 -6.07
CA SER A 22 -5.44 16.37 -6.77
C SER A 22 -6.58 15.68 -7.56
N ALA A 23 -6.29 14.52 -8.12
CA ALA A 23 -7.27 13.70 -8.84
C ALA A 23 -8.29 13.06 -7.89
N VAL A 24 -9.46 12.77 -8.43
CA VAL A 24 -10.56 12.06 -7.74
C VAL A 24 -10.83 10.71 -8.42
N PHE A 25 -11.14 9.68 -7.62
CA PHE A 25 -11.37 8.31 -8.06
C PHE A 25 -12.80 7.93 -7.67
N ARG A 26 -13.73 8.01 -8.62
CA ARG A 26 -15.18 7.87 -8.38
C ARG A 26 -15.82 6.64 -8.99
N ASP A 27 -15.10 5.99 -9.89
CA ASP A 27 -15.62 4.78 -10.53
C ASP A 27 -15.42 3.58 -9.61
N THR A 28 -16.49 3.19 -8.92
CA THR A 28 -16.49 2.05 -8.00
C THR A 28 -16.53 0.70 -8.72
N SER A 29 -16.72 0.69 -10.04
CA SER A 29 -16.67 -0.52 -10.86
C SER A 29 -15.30 -0.79 -11.48
N ALA A 30 -14.39 0.19 -11.42
CA ALA A 30 -13.05 0.07 -11.98
C ALA A 30 -12.06 -0.53 -10.97
N TRP A 31 -11.14 -1.32 -11.48
CA TRP A 31 -9.93 -1.71 -10.75
C TRP A 31 -8.88 -0.60 -10.87
N TYR A 32 -8.26 -0.25 -9.76
CA TYR A 32 -7.15 0.68 -9.70
C TYR A 32 -5.89 -0.04 -9.24
N ASN A 33 -4.84 -0.01 -10.04
CA ASN A 33 -3.50 -0.37 -9.58
C ASN A 33 -2.88 0.83 -8.88
N VAL A 34 -2.59 0.70 -7.60
CA VAL A 34 -2.04 1.78 -6.77
C VAL A 34 -0.64 1.40 -6.31
N VAL A 35 0.34 2.24 -6.62
CA VAL A 35 1.74 2.04 -6.17
C VAL A 35 2.19 3.27 -5.41
N LEU A 36 2.55 3.08 -4.14
CA LEU A 36 3.13 4.11 -3.28
C LEU A 36 4.62 3.84 -3.11
N ILE A 37 5.46 4.79 -3.48
CA ILE A 37 6.91 4.75 -3.28
C ILE A 37 7.29 5.82 -2.27
N ILE A 38 7.94 5.39 -1.17
CA ILE A 38 8.46 6.27 -0.14
C ILE A 38 9.98 6.09 -0.08
N ASP A 39 10.69 7.12 -0.50
CA ASP A 39 12.17 7.17 -0.41
C ASP A 39 12.58 8.45 0.32
N THR A 40 12.71 8.36 1.61
CA THR A 40 13.08 9.50 2.47
C THR A 40 14.54 9.94 2.32
N THR A 41 15.38 9.19 1.61
CA THR A 41 16.78 9.56 1.37
C THR A 41 16.92 10.70 0.37
N GLN A 42 15.87 10.97 -0.42
CA GLN A 42 15.87 12.00 -1.45
C GLN A 42 16.14 13.41 -0.88
N GLY A 43 17.08 14.13 -1.50
CA GLY A 43 17.41 15.51 -1.11
C GLY A 43 16.24 16.48 -1.32
N THR A 44 15.50 16.30 -2.42
CA THR A 44 14.30 17.11 -2.74
C THR A 44 13.10 16.49 -2.04
N ASP A 45 12.41 17.26 -1.23
CA ASP A 45 11.31 16.82 -0.37
C ASP A 45 10.10 16.28 -1.17
N THR A 46 9.76 16.90 -2.30
CA THR A 46 8.69 16.45 -3.21
C THR A 46 8.98 15.12 -3.90
N ASN A 47 10.23 14.63 -3.85
CA ASN A 47 10.62 13.33 -4.40
C ASN A 47 10.54 12.18 -3.40
N ARG A 48 10.30 12.47 -2.11
CA ARG A 48 10.32 11.48 -1.04
C ARG A 48 9.07 10.59 -1.02
N VAL A 49 7.94 11.11 -1.50
CA VAL A 49 6.68 10.35 -1.58
C VAL A 49 6.12 10.49 -2.99
N LYS A 50 5.90 9.37 -3.66
CA LYS A 50 5.33 9.31 -5.00
C LYS A 50 4.19 8.30 -5.02
N LEU A 51 3.06 8.72 -5.54
CA LEU A 51 1.89 7.88 -5.73
C LEU A 51 1.62 7.72 -7.22
N TYR A 52 1.45 6.49 -7.64
CA TYR A 52 1.03 6.16 -9.00
C TYR A 52 -0.33 5.47 -8.96
N VAL A 53 -1.18 5.82 -9.90
CA VAL A 53 -2.46 5.11 -10.14
C VAL A 53 -2.50 4.72 -11.60
N ASN A 54 -2.67 3.44 -11.85
CA ASN A 54 -2.63 2.85 -13.19
C ASN A 54 -1.38 3.31 -13.99
N GLY A 55 -0.21 3.28 -13.35
CA GLY A 55 1.07 3.68 -13.93
C GLY A 55 1.30 5.18 -14.05
N VAL A 56 0.31 6.02 -13.75
CA VAL A 56 0.40 7.49 -13.87
C VAL A 56 0.78 8.11 -12.54
N LEU A 57 1.89 8.86 -12.51
CA LEU A 57 2.30 9.64 -11.34
C LEU A 57 1.22 10.68 -11.01
N GLN A 58 0.73 10.66 -9.79
CA GLN A 58 -0.30 11.57 -9.30
C GLN A 58 0.31 12.84 -8.74
N ALA A 59 -0.33 13.97 -9.03
CA ALA A 59 -0.07 15.20 -8.30
C ALA A 59 -0.64 15.07 -6.87
N ILE A 60 0.22 15.12 -5.88
CA ILE A 60 -0.11 15.09 -4.47
C ILE A 60 0.30 16.39 -3.79
N ALA A 61 -0.51 16.86 -2.85
CA ALA A 61 -0.21 18.03 -2.03
C ALA A 61 -0.18 17.64 -0.56
N THR A 62 0.63 18.33 0.24
CA THR A 62 0.64 18.16 1.69
C THR A 62 -0.71 18.59 2.26
N LYS A 63 -1.28 17.77 3.15
CA LYS A 63 -2.60 18.01 3.75
C LYS A 63 -2.51 18.46 5.20
N TYR A 64 -1.51 18.04 5.92
CA TYR A 64 -1.34 18.33 7.34
C TYR A 64 -0.18 19.28 7.61
N ALA A 65 -0.15 19.85 8.83
CA ALA A 65 0.78 20.89 9.22
C ALA A 65 2.27 20.48 9.22
N GLY A 66 2.56 19.17 9.23
CA GLY A 66 3.92 18.66 9.14
C GLY A 66 4.61 18.89 7.80
N GLY A 67 3.86 19.28 6.77
CA GLY A 67 4.42 19.53 5.43
C GLY A 67 4.94 18.25 4.76
N HIS A 68 6.08 18.33 4.09
CA HIS A 68 6.76 17.17 3.51
C HIS A 68 7.55 16.39 4.56
N VAL A 69 7.55 15.06 4.44
CA VAL A 69 8.34 14.19 5.30
C VAL A 69 9.83 14.57 5.25
N SER A 70 10.49 14.57 6.40
CA SER A 70 11.89 14.98 6.50
C SER A 70 12.83 14.01 5.79
N GLN A 71 14.02 14.49 5.37
CA GLN A 71 15.05 13.61 4.82
C GLN A 71 15.52 12.61 5.88
N ASN A 72 15.74 11.37 5.45
CA ASN A 72 16.12 10.23 6.29
C ASN A 72 15.11 9.93 7.43
N PHE A 73 13.88 10.34 7.25
CA PHE A 73 12.80 9.98 8.17
C PHE A 73 12.57 8.47 8.13
N SER A 74 12.49 7.84 9.31
CA SER A 74 12.14 6.42 9.42
C SER A 74 10.62 6.28 9.38
N THR A 75 10.12 5.59 8.37
CA THR A 75 8.71 5.18 8.33
C THR A 75 8.54 3.94 9.21
N TYR A 76 7.42 3.85 9.93
CA TYR A 76 7.15 2.71 10.81
C TYR A 76 6.40 1.57 10.10
N VAL A 77 6.39 1.56 8.79
CA VAL A 77 5.78 0.48 8.02
C VAL A 77 6.56 -0.81 8.25
N MET A 78 5.91 -1.84 8.76
CA MET A 78 6.48 -3.17 9.03
C MET A 78 7.67 -3.15 10.01
N ASP A 79 7.61 -2.30 11.03
CA ASP A 79 8.68 -2.16 12.03
C ASP A 79 8.44 -2.98 13.32
N GLY A 80 7.40 -3.80 13.34
CA GLY A 80 7.01 -4.63 14.48
C GLY A 80 5.83 -4.09 15.29
N ALA A 81 5.24 -2.96 14.87
CA ALA A 81 3.91 -2.54 15.33
C ALA A 81 2.81 -3.36 14.65
N GLU A 82 1.56 -3.19 15.08
CA GLU A 82 0.42 -3.80 14.39
C GLU A 82 0.15 -3.05 13.09
N ASP A 83 0.39 -3.71 11.96
CA ASP A 83 0.00 -3.23 10.64
C ASP A 83 -1.32 -3.88 10.24
N GLU A 84 -2.17 -3.17 9.52
CA GLU A 84 -3.48 -3.63 9.08
C GLU A 84 -3.73 -3.36 7.61
N ILE A 85 -4.44 -4.28 6.95
CA ILE A 85 -4.92 -4.16 5.58
C ILE A 85 -6.44 -4.24 5.61
N GLY A 86 -7.09 -3.28 4.93
CA GLY A 86 -8.55 -3.26 4.82
C GLY A 86 -9.28 -2.46 5.90
N ARG A 87 -8.57 -1.89 6.87
CA ARG A 87 -9.15 -0.92 7.82
C ARG A 87 -8.12 0.09 8.29
N PHE A 88 -8.59 1.13 8.98
CA PHE A 88 -7.73 2.12 9.61
C PHE A 88 -7.46 1.75 11.07
N ALA A 89 -6.23 1.35 11.36
CA ALA A 89 -5.82 0.77 12.66
C ALA A 89 -6.01 1.70 13.86
N TYR A 90 -5.97 3.02 13.66
CA TYR A 90 -6.00 4.00 14.76
C TYR A 90 -7.27 3.95 15.63
N ASN A 91 -8.41 3.56 15.07
CA ASN A 91 -9.68 3.60 15.79
C ASN A 91 -10.64 2.46 15.42
N ASP A 92 -10.17 1.39 14.83
CA ASP A 92 -10.96 0.22 14.38
C ASP A 92 -12.16 0.61 13.48
N SER A 93 -12.10 1.79 12.86
CA SER A 93 -13.17 2.34 12.05
C SER A 93 -12.82 2.35 10.57
N THR A 94 -13.80 2.64 9.74
CA THR A 94 -13.63 2.79 8.29
C THR A 94 -13.08 1.53 7.61
N PRO A 95 -13.77 0.37 7.70
CA PRO A 95 -13.39 -0.81 6.94
C PRO A 95 -13.42 -0.49 5.44
N PHE A 96 -12.51 -1.11 4.70
CA PHE A 96 -12.52 -1.07 3.26
C PHE A 96 -13.72 -1.87 2.74
N ASP A 97 -14.57 -1.25 1.94
CA ASP A 97 -15.71 -1.87 1.29
C ASP A 97 -15.42 -1.99 -0.22
N GLY A 98 -14.97 -3.15 -0.63
CA GLY A 98 -14.56 -3.40 -2.02
C GLY A 98 -13.75 -4.67 -2.17
N TYR A 99 -13.17 -4.83 -3.35
CA TYR A 99 -12.33 -5.99 -3.68
C TYR A 99 -10.86 -5.58 -3.70
N MET A 100 -10.00 -6.49 -3.23
CA MET A 100 -8.55 -6.28 -3.17
C MET A 100 -7.83 -7.50 -3.76
N SER A 101 -6.76 -7.26 -4.48
CA SER A 101 -5.91 -8.29 -5.05
C SER A 101 -4.46 -7.83 -5.09
N GLU A 102 -3.53 -8.76 -4.91
CA GLU A 102 -2.09 -8.51 -5.07
C GLU A 102 -1.57 -7.34 -4.22
N VAL A 103 -1.59 -7.49 -2.89
CA VAL A 103 -0.92 -6.54 -2.00
C VAL A 103 0.55 -6.91 -1.87
N ILE A 104 1.42 -6.00 -2.29
CA ILE A 104 2.88 -6.17 -2.27
C ILE A 104 3.49 -5.05 -1.42
N THR A 105 4.33 -5.42 -0.47
CA THR A 105 5.17 -4.47 0.27
C THR A 105 6.63 -4.88 0.13
N THR A 106 7.48 -3.92 -0.22
CA THR A 106 8.94 -4.11 -0.30
C THR A 106 9.61 -3.13 0.65
N ILE A 107 10.54 -3.61 1.46
CA ILE A 107 11.22 -2.80 2.48
C ILE A 107 12.72 -2.75 2.18
N GLY A 108 13.28 -1.54 2.20
CA GLY A 108 14.71 -1.32 1.95
C GLY A 108 15.11 -1.56 0.48
N GLN A 109 14.16 -1.50 -0.44
CA GLN A 109 14.37 -1.66 -1.87
C GLN A 109 14.23 -0.31 -2.59
N ASN A 110 15.02 -0.09 -3.63
CA ASN A 110 14.91 1.10 -4.48
C ASN A 110 14.12 0.75 -5.76
N ASN A 111 12.83 0.51 -5.59
CA ASN A 111 11.95 0.11 -6.68
C ASN A 111 11.47 1.29 -7.53
N THR A 112 11.20 0.98 -8.79
CA THR A 112 10.55 1.90 -9.74
C THR A 112 9.16 1.37 -10.11
N ILE A 113 8.34 2.22 -10.71
CA ILE A 113 6.98 1.85 -11.11
C ILE A 113 6.96 0.68 -12.12
N ASP A 114 7.95 0.60 -12.99
CA ASP A 114 8.03 -0.41 -14.06
C ASP A 114 8.26 -1.85 -13.54
N GLU A 115 8.61 -1.99 -12.27
CA GLU A 115 8.73 -3.30 -11.62
C GLU A 115 7.36 -3.87 -11.18
N PHE A 116 6.32 -3.03 -11.16
CA PHE A 116 4.96 -3.39 -10.73
C PHE A 116 3.94 -3.42 -11.86
N GLY A 117 4.31 -2.96 -13.05
CA GLY A 117 3.41 -2.96 -14.19
C GLY A 117 4.07 -2.52 -15.48
N GLU A 118 3.35 -2.67 -16.57
CA GLU A 118 3.78 -2.26 -17.91
C GLU A 118 2.65 -1.59 -18.69
N LEU A 119 3.01 -0.73 -19.62
CA LEU A 119 2.04 -0.13 -20.55
C LEU A 119 1.90 -1.02 -21.78
N LYS A 120 0.73 -1.64 -21.97
CA LYS A 120 0.43 -2.51 -23.10
C LYS A 120 -0.77 -1.97 -23.89
N ASN A 121 -0.53 -1.62 -25.13
CA ASN A 121 -1.55 -1.01 -26.00
C ASN A 121 -2.24 0.23 -25.38
N GLY A 122 -1.50 1.05 -24.65
CA GLY A 122 -2.03 2.24 -24.00
C GLY A 122 -2.77 1.99 -22.68
N VAL A 123 -2.81 0.74 -22.20
CA VAL A 123 -3.41 0.35 -20.92
C VAL A 123 -2.31 -0.10 -19.96
N TRP A 124 -2.32 0.40 -18.74
CA TRP A 124 -1.44 -0.08 -17.69
C TRP A 124 -1.89 -1.45 -17.18
N ILE A 125 -0.98 -2.41 -17.16
CA ILE A 125 -1.22 -3.78 -16.74
C ILE A 125 -0.24 -4.12 -15.61
N PRO A 126 -0.73 -4.51 -14.42
CA PRO A 126 0.12 -5.04 -13.36
C PRO A 126 0.87 -6.29 -13.84
N ILE A 127 2.14 -6.40 -13.45
CA ILE A 127 2.99 -7.56 -13.73
C ILE A 127 3.40 -8.26 -12.45
N ASN A 128 3.88 -9.48 -12.58
CA ASN A 128 4.41 -10.22 -11.45
C ASN A 128 5.72 -9.58 -10.98
N TYR A 129 5.73 -9.02 -9.78
CA TYR A 129 6.95 -8.49 -9.18
C TYR A 129 7.97 -9.62 -8.99
N ALA A 130 9.17 -9.43 -9.51
CA ALA A 130 10.26 -10.42 -9.50
C ALA A 130 11.48 -9.96 -8.69
N GLY A 131 11.41 -8.79 -8.06
CA GLY A 131 12.49 -8.25 -7.25
C GLY A 131 12.53 -8.81 -5.82
N SER A 132 13.38 -8.23 -5.00
CA SER A 132 13.48 -8.57 -3.58
C SER A 132 12.40 -7.86 -2.76
N PHE A 133 11.75 -8.57 -1.85
CA PHE A 133 10.79 -7.97 -0.93
C PHE A 133 11.47 -7.33 0.30
N GLY A 134 12.78 -7.61 0.52
CA GLY A 134 13.45 -7.28 1.79
C GLY A 134 12.94 -8.18 2.92
N THR A 135 13.53 -8.11 4.11
CA THR A 135 13.22 -9.04 5.21
C THR A 135 11.78 -8.93 5.71
N ASN A 136 11.26 -7.72 5.80
CA ASN A 136 9.92 -7.46 6.33
C ASN A 136 8.86 -7.28 5.23
N GLY A 137 9.26 -7.39 3.95
CA GLY A 137 8.32 -7.31 2.84
C GLY A 137 7.51 -8.59 2.68
N PHE A 138 6.39 -8.50 1.96
CA PHE A 138 5.46 -9.61 1.75
C PHE A 138 4.72 -9.46 0.42
N ARG A 139 4.05 -10.55 0.01
CA ARG A 139 3.11 -10.57 -1.11
C ARG A 139 1.88 -11.40 -0.75
N LEU A 140 0.72 -10.76 -0.70
CA LEU A 140 -0.56 -11.39 -0.48
C LEU A 140 -1.33 -11.45 -1.80
N LYS A 141 -1.61 -12.64 -2.27
CA LYS A 141 -2.40 -12.86 -3.50
C LYS A 141 -3.89 -12.94 -3.23
N PHE A 142 -4.28 -13.25 -1.99
CA PHE A 142 -5.65 -13.55 -1.59
C PHE A 142 -6.27 -14.70 -2.40
N ASP A 143 -5.47 -15.71 -2.74
CA ASP A 143 -5.85 -16.89 -3.51
C ASP A 143 -6.18 -18.12 -2.65
N GLN A 144 -6.16 -17.96 -1.33
CA GLN A 144 -6.52 -18.98 -0.35
C GLN A 144 -7.88 -18.66 0.27
N VAL A 145 -8.66 -19.70 0.57
CA VAL A 145 -10.00 -19.56 1.16
C VAL A 145 -10.04 -19.81 2.68
N GLY A 146 -8.93 -20.23 3.27
CA GLY A 146 -8.83 -20.38 4.73
C GLY A 146 -8.82 -19.02 5.41
N VAL A 147 -9.40 -18.95 6.60
CA VAL A 147 -9.46 -17.73 7.43
C VAL A 147 -8.88 -17.98 8.84
N GLY A 148 -8.59 -16.90 9.56
CA GLY A 148 -8.08 -16.96 10.93
C GLY A 148 -6.56 -16.80 11.02
N THR A 149 -5.92 -17.55 11.91
CA THR A 149 -4.50 -17.41 12.23
C THR A 149 -3.61 -17.55 11.00
N ALA A 150 -2.62 -16.68 10.90
CA ALA A 150 -1.63 -16.60 9.83
C ALA A 150 -1.03 -17.97 9.45
N SER A 151 -1.15 -18.35 8.18
CA SER A 151 -0.56 -19.60 7.64
C SER A 151 -0.49 -19.57 6.12
N THR A 152 0.15 -20.57 5.52
CA THR A 152 0.24 -20.76 4.07
C THR A 152 -1.09 -21.16 3.41
N SER A 153 -2.11 -21.51 4.18
CA SER A 153 -3.41 -21.98 3.68
C SER A 153 -4.55 -21.00 3.98
N THR A 154 -4.23 -19.82 4.52
CA THR A 154 -5.21 -18.77 4.82
C THR A 154 -5.11 -17.62 3.84
N ILE A 155 -6.17 -16.82 3.72
CA ILE A 155 -6.24 -15.67 2.79
C ILE A 155 -5.07 -14.70 2.95
N GLY A 156 -4.49 -14.61 4.16
CA GLY A 156 -3.30 -13.83 4.45
C GLY A 156 -1.96 -14.53 4.16
N ALA A 157 -1.95 -15.58 3.33
CA ALA A 157 -0.73 -16.28 2.97
C ALA A 157 0.26 -15.38 2.24
N ASP A 158 1.45 -15.20 2.82
CA ASP A 158 2.57 -14.53 2.16
C ASP A 158 3.24 -15.47 1.16
N THR A 159 3.36 -15.04 -0.08
CA THR A 159 3.98 -15.77 -1.19
C THR A 159 5.30 -15.15 -1.65
N SER A 160 5.86 -14.20 -0.89
CA SER A 160 7.17 -13.58 -1.18
C SER A 160 8.36 -14.50 -0.91
N GLY A 161 8.17 -15.53 -0.08
CA GLY A 161 9.24 -16.38 0.45
C GLY A 161 9.73 -15.98 1.84
N ASN A 162 9.29 -14.86 2.38
CA ASN A 162 9.68 -14.36 3.72
C ASN A 162 8.88 -14.98 4.87
N THR A 163 7.77 -15.66 4.57
CA THR A 163 6.83 -16.23 5.57
C THR A 163 6.16 -15.19 6.49
N ASN A 164 6.03 -13.95 6.04
CA ASN A 164 5.33 -12.87 6.74
C ASN A 164 3.82 -13.00 6.52
N HIS A 165 3.22 -14.10 6.99
CA HIS A 165 1.79 -14.38 6.85
C HIS A 165 0.95 -13.48 7.74
N TRP A 166 -0.25 -13.17 7.28
CA TRP A 166 -1.21 -12.29 7.96
C TRP A 166 -2.39 -13.06 8.54
N THR A 167 -2.83 -12.65 9.72
CA THR A 167 -4.06 -13.17 10.34
C THR A 167 -5.26 -12.41 9.79
N SER A 168 -6.28 -13.12 9.32
CA SER A 168 -7.53 -12.49 8.93
C SER A 168 -8.44 -12.27 10.13
N SER A 169 -9.16 -11.16 10.16
CA SER A 169 -10.15 -10.82 11.18
C SER A 169 -11.40 -10.26 10.50
N GLY A 170 -12.58 -10.71 10.93
CA GLY A 170 -13.86 -10.27 10.38
C GLY A 170 -14.20 -10.82 8.98
N ILE A 171 -13.33 -11.65 8.40
CA ILE A 171 -13.53 -12.31 7.10
C ILE A 171 -14.00 -13.75 7.35
N VAL A 172 -14.99 -14.21 6.60
CA VAL A 172 -15.44 -15.61 6.61
C VAL A 172 -15.12 -16.26 5.26
N ALA A 173 -15.07 -17.59 5.22
CA ALA A 173 -14.67 -18.33 4.01
C ALA A 173 -15.56 -18.08 2.78
N SER A 174 -16.78 -17.58 2.97
CA SER A 174 -17.67 -17.17 1.86
C SER A 174 -17.33 -15.82 1.24
N ASP A 175 -16.42 -15.07 1.84
CA ASP A 175 -15.97 -13.75 1.36
C ASP A 175 -14.74 -13.88 0.43
N CYS A 176 -14.19 -15.08 0.29
CA CYS A 176 -12.97 -15.40 -0.45
C CYS A 176 -13.27 -15.97 -1.86
#